data_feb6fdfda8b2163d2d6af0259ff47d0b
#
_entry.id   feb6fdfda8b2163d2d6af0259ff47d0b
#
_cell.length_a   1.000
_cell.length_b   1.000
_cell.length_c   1.000
_cell.angle_alpha   90.00
_cell.angle_beta   90.00
_cell.angle_gamma   90.00
#
_symmetry.space_group_name_H-M   'P 1'
#
loop_
_entity.id
_entity.type
_entity.pdbx_description
1 polymer ?
#
loop_
_entity_poly.entity_id
_entity_poly.type
_entity_poly.pdbx_seq_one_letter_code
_entity_poly.pdbx_strand_id
1 'polypeptide(L)'
;LSTPVTGVDQTGAPVTLPVVTEKPVTLFLNRQEIVTSMTIGDWPAELAVGYFLNQNMLRADDEITGIDHDEDLGVVIVRTARETDFEAKMKRKIRTSGCAEGTAYGDMMERFADIRLDPDARFHASWLIPLSKAINTAPSLYLSAGAIHGCVLCEGARPLVYMEDIGRHNAVDKIAGWMFLNKVAPQNKVFYTTGRLTTEMVIKTVQMQIPVLVSRSGFTAAAVELAREAGLTLIGRAKGKRFIALAGEDRIDFDQSDGGSGDEFRDAPSLQRARQGEAGR
;
A
#
# COMPACT_ATOMS: atom_id res chain seq x y z
N LEU A 1 6.71 -19.52 -2.41
CA LEU A 1 6.89 -18.07 -2.35
C LEU A 1 8.32 -17.64 -2.00
N SER A 2 9.17 -18.56 -1.54
CA SER A 2 10.60 -18.34 -1.33
C SER A 2 11.43 -19.55 -1.72
N THR A 3 12.67 -19.31 -2.15
CA THR A 3 13.63 -20.35 -2.54
C THR A 3 14.87 -20.22 -1.65
N PRO A 4 15.41 -21.31 -1.08
CA PRO A 4 16.68 -21.26 -0.36
C PRO A 4 17.83 -20.92 -1.32
N VAL A 5 18.60 -19.90 -0.99
CA VAL A 5 19.78 -19.47 -1.76
C VAL A 5 20.99 -19.46 -0.84
N THR A 6 22.07 -20.09 -1.29
CA THR A 6 23.32 -20.17 -0.53
C THR A 6 24.29 -19.09 -1.04
N GLY A 7 24.84 -18.33 -0.11
CA GLY A 7 25.86 -17.32 -0.31
C GLY A 7 26.92 -17.41 0.77
N VAL A 8 27.68 -16.33 0.98
CA VAL A 8 28.64 -16.20 2.07
C VAL A 8 28.36 -14.94 2.91
N ASP A 9 28.62 -14.99 4.19
CA ASP A 9 28.54 -13.84 5.08
C ASP A 9 29.83 -12.99 5.03
N GLN A 10 29.93 -11.95 5.86
CA GLN A 10 31.08 -11.03 5.94
C GLN A 10 32.37 -11.69 6.40
N THR A 11 32.31 -12.91 6.92
CA THR A 11 33.50 -13.71 7.35
C THR A 11 33.95 -14.71 6.27
N GLY A 12 33.17 -14.82 5.16
CA GLY A 12 33.38 -15.85 4.13
C GLY A 12 32.75 -17.20 4.46
N ALA A 13 32.00 -17.31 5.58
CA ALA A 13 31.31 -18.54 5.93
C ALA A 13 30.04 -18.74 5.09
N PRO A 14 29.73 -19.99 4.67
CA PRO A 14 28.52 -20.25 3.89
C PRO A 14 27.27 -19.99 4.72
N VAL A 15 26.28 -19.29 4.13
CA VAL A 15 24.97 -19.02 4.72
C VAL A 15 23.89 -19.34 3.71
N THR A 16 22.81 -19.99 4.15
CA THR A 16 21.62 -20.24 3.31
C THR A 16 20.44 -19.47 3.88
N LEU A 17 19.81 -18.65 3.04
CA LEU A 17 18.67 -17.81 3.41
C LEU A 17 17.47 -18.10 2.50
N PRO A 18 16.23 -18.00 3.02
CA PRO A 18 15.05 -17.97 2.18
C PRO A 18 15.00 -16.63 1.43
N VAL A 19 14.98 -16.69 0.10
CA VAL A 19 14.87 -15.52 -0.77
C VAL A 19 13.51 -15.55 -1.45
N VAL A 20 12.81 -14.40 -1.48
CA VAL A 20 11.48 -14.27 -2.09
C VAL A 20 11.56 -14.57 -3.58
N THR A 21 10.63 -15.38 -4.07
CA THR A 21 10.50 -15.68 -5.49
C THR A 21 9.57 -14.67 -6.14
N GLU A 22 10.05 -14.00 -7.19
CA GLU A 22 9.24 -13.09 -8.02
C GLU A 22 8.65 -13.84 -9.20
N LYS A 23 7.38 -13.57 -9.50
CA LYS A 23 6.68 -14.10 -10.67
C LYS A 23 6.03 -12.96 -11.45
N PRO A 24 6.14 -12.92 -12.79
CA PRO A 24 5.34 -12.02 -13.62
C PRO A 24 3.90 -12.52 -13.63
N VAL A 25 2.96 -11.61 -13.40
CA VAL A 25 1.51 -11.87 -13.56
C VAL A 25 0.93 -10.80 -14.47
N THR A 26 0.35 -11.24 -15.59
CA THR A 26 -0.27 -10.35 -16.57
C THR A 26 -1.77 -10.24 -16.30
N LEU A 27 -2.23 -9.01 -16.11
CA LEU A 27 -3.61 -8.69 -15.79
C LEU A 27 -4.37 -8.28 -17.04
N PHE A 28 -5.48 -8.97 -17.31
CA PHE A 28 -6.42 -8.66 -18.38
C PHE A 28 -7.74 -8.16 -17.82
N LEU A 29 -8.30 -7.12 -18.42
CA LEU A 29 -9.67 -6.70 -18.19
C LEU A 29 -10.47 -6.97 -19.46
N ASN A 30 -11.44 -7.88 -19.36
CA ASN A 30 -12.16 -8.43 -20.49
C ASN A 30 -11.21 -9.08 -21.53
N ARG A 31 -11.03 -8.48 -22.69
CA ARG A 31 -10.18 -8.98 -23.76
C ARG A 31 -8.85 -8.24 -23.88
N GLN A 32 -8.63 -7.25 -23.03
CA GLN A 32 -7.48 -6.36 -23.16
C GLN A 32 -6.43 -6.66 -22.10
N GLU A 33 -5.19 -6.85 -22.54
CA GLU A 33 -4.03 -6.85 -21.67
C GLU A 33 -3.80 -5.44 -21.11
N ILE A 34 -3.63 -5.34 -19.79
CA ILE A 34 -3.48 -4.07 -19.10
C ILE A 34 -2.04 -3.86 -18.64
N VAL A 35 -1.51 -4.80 -17.88
CA VAL A 35 -0.18 -4.70 -17.27
C VAL A 35 0.34 -6.08 -16.90
N THR A 36 1.66 -6.25 -16.95
CA THR A 36 2.36 -7.34 -16.28
C THR A 36 3.01 -6.80 -15.01
N SER A 37 2.65 -7.35 -13.87
CA SER A 37 3.19 -6.97 -12.57
C SER A 37 4.11 -8.05 -12.02
N MET A 38 5.29 -7.65 -11.51
CA MET A 38 6.14 -8.54 -10.72
C MET A 38 5.58 -8.65 -9.31
N THR A 39 5.25 -9.86 -8.88
CA THR A 39 4.56 -10.16 -7.63
C THR A 39 5.08 -11.46 -7.03
N ILE A 40 4.74 -11.77 -5.78
CA ILE A 40 5.01 -13.09 -5.20
C ILE A 40 4.06 -14.18 -5.73
N GLY A 41 3.03 -13.81 -6.48
CA GLY A 41 2.11 -14.72 -7.18
C GLY A 41 0.97 -15.27 -6.32
N ASP A 42 0.80 -14.81 -5.07
CA ASP A 42 -0.36 -15.10 -4.25
C ASP A 42 -1.49 -14.08 -4.48
N TRP A 43 -2.72 -14.44 -4.13
CA TRP A 43 -3.90 -13.57 -4.27
C TRP A 43 -4.05 -12.93 -5.65
N PRO A 44 -3.93 -13.69 -6.75
CA PRO A 44 -3.90 -13.12 -8.11
C PRO A 44 -5.22 -12.47 -8.52
N ALA A 45 -6.36 -13.01 -8.08
CA ALA A 45 -7.66 -12.42 -8.33
C ALA A 45 -7.83 -11.07 -7.62
N GLU A 46 -7.47 -11.03 -6.35
CA GLU A 46 -7.51 -9.82 -5.54
C GLU A 46 -6.55 -8.75 -6.08
N LEU A 47 -5.34 -9.16 -6.51
CA LEU A 47 -4.39 -8.25 -7.14
C LEU A 47 -5.00 -7.61 -8.40
N ALA A 48 -5.58 -8.41 -9.29
CA ALA A 48 -6.15 -7.92 -10.54
C ALA A 48 -7.33 -6.97 -10.30
N VAL A 49 -8.30 -7.41 -9.49
CA VAL A 49 -9.50 -6.60 -9.18
C VAL A 49 -9.10 -5.30 -8.49
N GLY A 50 -8.22 -5.37 -7.50
CA GLY A 50 -7.79 -4.17 -6.77
C GLY A 50 -6.95 -3.22 -7.61
N TYR A 51 -6.08 -3.74 -8.47
CA TYR A 51 -5.37 -2.92 -9.45
C TYR A 51 -6.35 -2.14 -10.31
N PHE A 52 -7.36 -2.80 -10.88
CA PHE A 52 -8.33 -2.15 -11.75
C PHE A 52 -9.20 -1.12 -11.01
N LEU A 53 -9.58 -1.38 -9.76
CA LEU A 53 -10.28 -0.41 -8.91
C LEU A 53 -9.42 0.83 -8.65
N ASN A 54 -8.18 0.63 -8.22
CA ASN A 54 -7.26 1.72 -7.88
C ASN A 54 -6.74 2.50 -9.09
N GLN A 55 -6.92 1.95 -10.30
CA GLN A 55 -6.66 2.64 -11.58
C GLN A 55 -7.92 3.24 -12.22
N ASN A 56 -9.06 3.26 -11.51
CA ASN A 56 -10.37 3.69 -12.02
C ASN A 56 -10.86 2.93 -13.27
N MET A 57 -10.43 1.72 -13.39
CA MET A 57 -10.78 0.84 -14.49
C MET A 57 -12.05 0.04 -14.19
N LEU A 58 -12.23 -0.31 -12.93
CA LEU A 58 -13.46 -0.81 -12.35
C LEU A 58 -14.09 0.26 -11.46
N ARG A 59 -15.39 0.25 -11.39
CA ARG A 59 -16.20 1.05 -10.47
C ARG A 59 -16.71 0.17 -9.33
N ALA A 60 -17.10 0.79 -8.23
CA ALA A 60 -17.63 0.07 -7.07
C ALA A 60 -18.94 -0.67 -7.36
N ASP A 61 -19.69 -0.24 -8.38
CA ASP A 61 -20.96 -0.79 -8.85
C ASP A 61 -20.84 -1.72 -10.07
N ASP A 62 -19.62 -1.94 -10.59
CA ASP A 62 -19.42 -2.88 -11.70
C ASP A 62 -19.65 -4.33 -11.24
N GLU A 63 -20.38 -5.07 -12.05
CA GLU A 63 -20.59 -6.51 -11.87
C GLU A 63 -19.43 -7.27 -12.53
N ILE A 64 -18.69 -8.03 -11.71
CA ILE A 64 -17.69 -8.99 -12.19
C ILE A 64 -18.44 -10.28 -12.54
N THR A 65 -18.40 -10.67 -13.83
CA THR A 65 -19.07 -11.87 -14.35
C THR A 65 -18.17 -13.10 -14.30
N GLY A 66 -16.87 -12.93 -14.13
CA GLY A 66 -15.91 -14.03 -13.98
C GLY A 66 -14.49 -13.53 -13.72
N ILE A 67 -13.72 -14.37 -13.04
CA ILE A 67 -12.29 -14.21 -12.87
C ILE A 67 -11.64 -15.54 -13.19
N ASP A 68 -10.78 -15.56 -14.22
CA ASP A 68 -10.00 -16.74 -14.58
C ASP A 68 -8.54 -16.49 -14.24
N HIS A 69 -7.89 -17.48 -13.68
CA HIS A 69 -6.47 -17.49 -13.40
C HIS A 69 -5.81 -18.71 -14.03
N ASP A 70 -4.83 -18.48 -14.87
CA ASP A 70 -3.96 -19.51 -15.43
C ASP A 70 -2.57 -19.35 -14.80
N GLU A 71 -2.22 -20.25 -13.87
CA GLU A 71 -0.97 -20.19 -13.14
C GLU A 71 0.24 -20.50 -14.03
N ASP A 72 0.10 -21.38 -15.03
CA ASP A 72 1.20 -21.78 -15.91
C ASP A 72 1.56 -20.64 -16.87
N LEU A 73 0.59 -19.90 -17.34
CA LEU A 73 0.78 -18.72 -18.18
C LEU A 73 1.04 -17.46 -17.38
N GLY A 74 0.78 -17.46 -16.06
CA GLY A 74 0.88 -16.27 -15.23
C GLY A 74 -0.11 -15.18 -15.64
N VAL A 75 -1.36 -15.55 -15.93
CA VAL A 75 -2.38 -14.65 -16.47
C VAL A 75 -3.62 -14.63 -15.57
N VAL A 76 -4.15 -13.43 -15.30
CA VAL A 76 -5.43 -13.23 -14.64
C VAL A 76 -6.35 -12.41 -15.54
N ILE A 77 -7.54 -12.91 -15.80
CA ILE A 77 -8.56 -12.26 -16.63
C ILE A 77 -9.77 -11.94 -15.76
N VAL A 78 -10.05 -10.65 -15.60
CA VAL A 78 -11.29 -10.19 -14.94
C VAL A 78 -12.30 -9.82 -16.02
N ARG A 79 -13.50 -10.40 -15.97
CA ARG A 79 -14.61 -10.09 -16.89
C ARG A 79 -15.68 -9.31 -16.17
N THR A 80 -16.20 -8.31 -16.86
CA THR A 80 -17.26 -7.42 -16.36
C THR A 80 -18.46 -7.44 -17.29
N ALA A 81 -19.66 -7.22 -16.73
CA ALA A 81 -20.89 -7.09 -17.55
C ALA A 81 -20.83 -5.82 -18.42
N ARG A 82 -20.19 -4.76 -17.94
CA ARG A 82 -19.98 -3.52 -18.68
C ARG A 82 -18.72 -3.60 -19.54
N GLU A 83 -18.82 -3.20 -20.83
CA GLU A 83 -17.64 -2.93 -21.63
C GLU A 83 -16.91 -1.68 -21.10
N THR A 84 -15.59 -1.78 -20.91
CA THR A 84 -14.77 -0.68 -20.41
C THR A 84 -14.14 0.08 -21.57
N ASP A 85 -14.19 1.39 -21.55
CA ASP A 85 -13.61 2.32 -22.54
C ASP A 85 -12.12 2.59 -22.32
N PHE A 86 -11.39 1.53 -22.12
CA PHE A 86 -10.03 1.50 -21.60
C PHE A 86 -8.98 2.16 -22.47
N GLU A 87 -9.08 1.97 -23.81
CA GLU A 87 -8.11 2.49 -24.77
C GLU A 87 -7.99 4.04 -24.73
N ALA A 88 -9.09 4.72 -24.42
CA ALA A 88 -9.10 6.17 -24.28
C ALA A 88 -8.34 6.64 -23.02
N LYS A 89 -8.42 5.87 -21.95
CA LYS A 89 -7.76 6.17 -20.65
C LYS A 89 -6.28 5.86 -20.65
N MET A 90 -5.84 4.80 -21.32
CA MET A 90 -4.43 4.45 -21.43
C MET A 90 -3.59 5.45 -22.21
N LYS A 91 -4.19 6.31 -23.04
CA LYS A 91 -3.47 7.36 -23.80
C LYS A 91 -2.94 8.50 -22.91
N ARG A 92 -3.40 8.62 -21.67
CA ARG A 92 -2.99 9.69 -20.73
C ARG A 92 -1.95 9.21 -19.71
N LYS A 93 -0.90 8.52 -20.18
CA LYS A 93 0.16 8.01 -19.30
C LYS A 93 0.97 9.14 -18.66
N ILE A 94 1.03 9.19 -17.33
CA ILE A 94 1.98 9.99 -16.56
C ILE A 94 2.96 9.05 -15.85
N ARG A 95 4.24 9.40 -15.90
CA ARG A 95 5.30 8.61 -15.26
C ARG A 95 5.26 8.79 -13.73
N THR A 96 5.23 7.70 -12.99
CA THR A 96 5.32 7.70 -11.54
C THR A 96 6.75 7.44 -11.06
N SER A 97 7.07 7.90 -9.84
CA SER A 97 8.37 7.71 -9.22
C SER A 97 8.55 6.27 -8.73
N GLY A 98 9.07 5.39 -9.57
CA GLY A 98 9.51 4.03 -9.24
C GLY A 98 8.56 2.93 -9.71
N CYS A 99 9.10 1.93 -10.32
CA CYS A 99 8.62 0.59 -10.68
C CYS A 99 7.22 0.37 -11.29
N ALA A 100 6.36 1.36 -11.45
CA ALA A 100 5.06 1.22 -12.08
C ALA A 100 5.00 2.02 -13.40
N GLU A 101 5.17 1.36 -14.52
CA GLU A 101 4.76 1.91 -15.81
C GLU A 101 3.24 1.87 -15.91
N GLY A 102 2.61 3.01 -16.20
CA GLY A 102 1.25 3.04 -16.70
C GLY A 102 0.15 3.51 -15.75
N THR A 103 0.46 4.16 -14.63
CA THR A 103 -0.56 4.78 -13.78
C THR A 103 -1.19 5.98 -14.50
N ALA A 104 -2.49 5.96 -14.77
CA ALA A 104 -3.25 7.08 -15.31
C ALA A 104 -3.50 8.12 -14.21
N TYR A 105 -2.45 8.85 -13.81
CA TYR A 105 -2.49 9.80 -12.68
C TYR A 105 -3.61 10.83 -12.81
N GLY A 106 -3.89 11.30 -14.03
CA GLY A 106 -4.97 12.27 -14.29
C GLY A 106 -6.34 11.72 -13.91
N ASP A 107 -6.68 10.51 -14.36
CA ASP A 107 -7.98 9.86 -14.06
C ASP A 107 -8.12 9.53 -12.57
N MET A 108 -7.00 9.18 -11.91
CA MET A 108 -6.99 8.94 -10.47
C MET A 108 -7.28 10.21 -9.68
N MET A 109 -6.74 11.36 -10.13
CA MET A 109 -6.94 12.65 -9.47
C MET A 109 -8.33 13.23 -9.70
N GLU A 110 -8.95 13.03 -10.87
CA GLU A 110 -10.33 13.45 -11.11
C GLU A 110 -11.28 12.83 -10.09
N ARG A 111 -11.20 11.52 -9.89
CA ARG A 111 -12.02 10.82 -8.90
C ARG A 111 -11.64 11.16 -7.47
N PHE A 112 -10.36 11.39 -7.20
CA PHE A 112 -9.87 11.73 -5.87
C PHE A 112 -10.58 12.95 -5.27
N ALA A 113 -10.83 13.98 -6.08
CA ALA A 113 -11.50 15.20 -5.63
C ALA A 113 -12.98 14.99 -5.22
N ASP A 114 -13.61 13.95 -5.75
CA ASP A 114 -15.02 13.64 -5.48
C ASP A 114 -15.22 12.71 -4.28
N ILE A 115 -14.18 12.00 -3.83
CA ILE A 115 -14.27 11.08 -2.72
C ILE A 115 -14.39 11.86 -1.41
N ARG A 116 -15.32 11.44 -0.57
CA ARG A 116 -15.47 11.94 0.80
C ARG A 116 -15.23 10.78 1.75
N LEU A 117 -14.22 10.94 2.58
CA LEU A 117 -13.92 9.98 3.66
C LEU A 117 -14.90 10.20 4.81
N ASP A 118 -15.10 9.15 5.59
CA ASP A 118 -15.95 9.20 6.80
C ASP A 118 -15.43 10.28 7.77
N PRO A 119 -16.19 11.37 8.01
CA PRO A 119 -15.75 12.45 8.88
C PRO A 119 -15.78 12.06 10.37
N ASP A 120 -16.53 11.02 10.72
CA ASP A 120 -16.70 10.56 12.09
C ASP A 120 -15.70 9.46 12.45
N ALA A 121 -14.88 9.04 11.50
CA ALA A 121 -13.83 8.05 11.75
C ALA A 121 -12.86 8.53 12.83
N ARG A 122 -12.51 7.64 13.76
CA ARG A 122 -11.56 7.89 14.86
C ARG A 122 -10.44 6.86 14.81
N PHE A 123 -9.28 7.28 15.28
CA PHE A 123 -8.14 6.41 15.52
C PHE A 123 -7.72 6.54 16.98
N HIS A 124 -7.75 5.46 17.71
CA HIS A 124 -7.26 5.43 19.09
C HIS A 124 -5.78 5.11 19.11
N ALA A 125 -4.98 5.90 19.79
CA ALA A 125 -3.53 5.71 19.88
C ALA A 125 -3.16 4.33 20.47
N SER A 126 -4.01 3.79 21.35
CA SER A 126 -3.87 2.43 21.91
C SER A 126 -3.92 1.31 20.85
N TRP A 127 -4.53 1.54 19.69
CA TRP A 127 -4.61 0.55 18.62
C TRP A 127 -3.26 0.28 17.95
N LEU A 128 -2.30 1.20 18.07
CA LEU A 128 -1.01 1.07 17.38
C LEU A 128 -0.26 -0.21 17.74
N ILE A 129 -0.30 -0.62 19.01
CA ILE A 129 0.38 -1.85 19.47
C ILE A 129 -0.21 -3.10 18.83
N PRO A 130 -1.55 -3.36 18.89
CA PRO A 130 -2.13 -4.52 18.23
C PRO A 130 -1.97 -4.49 16.71
N LEU A 131 -2.06 -3.31 16.06
CA LEU A 131 -1.81 -3.17 14.63
C LEU A 131 -0.37 -3.56 14.25
N SER A 132 0.61 -3.05 14.99
CA SER A 132 2.02 -3.39 14.80
C SER A 132 2.30 -4.87 15.07
N LYS A 133 1.64 -5.44 16.08
CA LYS A 133 1.76 -6.85 16.41
C LYS A 133 1.20 -7.75 15.31
N ALA A 134 0.08 -7.38 14.68
CA ALA A 134 -0.52 -8.14 13.60
C ALA A 134 0.45 -8.39 12.44
N ILE A 135 1.23 -7.38 12.05
CA ILE A 135 2.27 -7.53 11.00
C ILE A 135 3.46 -8.37 11.51
N ASN A 136 3.86 -8.21 12.77
CA ASN A 136 5.07 -8.83 13.29
C ASN A 136 4.86 -10.28 13.77
N THR A 137 3.64 -10.78 13.84
CA THR A 137 3.33 -12.15 14.33
C THR A 137 2.64 -13.03 13.30
N ALA A 138 2.15 -12.47 12.20
CA ALA A 138 1.64 -13.26 11.10
C ALA A 138 2.78 -14.09 10.51
N PRO A 139 2.58 -15.39 10.19
CA PRO A 139 3.55 -16.11 9.40
C PRO A 139 3.67 -15.41 8.05
N SER A 140 4.80 -14.75 7.82
CA SER A 140 4.96 -13.88 6.65
C SER A 140 6.37 -13.95 6.07
N LEU A 141 6.47 -13.72 4.78
CA LEU A 141 7.72 -13.55 4.07
C LEU A 141 8.44 -12.27 4.53
N TYR A 142 7.68 -11.24 4.97
CA TYR A 142 8.25 -10.02 5.55
C TYR A 142 9.20 -10.31 6.71
N LEU A 143 8.82 -11.24 7.59
CA LEU A 143 9.65 -11.61 8.73
C LEU A 143 10.77 -12.59 8.36
N SER A 144 10.54 -13.49 7.42
CA SER A 144 11.48 -14.57 7.10
C SER A 144 12.50 -14.18 6.03
N ALA A 145 12.13 -13.39 5.03
CA ALA A 145 12.96 -13.07 3.88
C ALA A 145 13.30 -11.56 3.74
N GLY A 146 12.59 -10.66 4.40
CA GLY A 146 12.92 -9.23 4.53
C GLY A 146 12.72 -8.35 3.30
N ALA A 147 12.61 -8.90 2.09
CA ALA A 147 12.53 -8.15 0.83
C ALA A 147 11.09 -7.97 0.34
N ILE A 148 10.18 -7.60 1.24
CA ILE A 148 8.73 -7.57 0.96
C ILE A 148 8.04 -6.47 1.77
N HIS A 149 6.86 -6.05 1.32
CA HIS A 149 6.01 -5.11 2.03
C HIS A 149 4.75 -5.81 2.51
N GLY A 150 4.40 -5.63 3.80
CA GLY A 150 3.16 -6.11 4.39
C GLY A 150 2.13 -5.00 4.54
N CYS A 151 0.87 -5.37 4.32
CA CYS A 151 -0.30 -4.53 4.54
C CYS A 151 -1.35 -5.26 5.36
N VAL A 152 -2.01 -4.57 6.28
CA VAL A 152 -3.12 -5.10 7.09
C VAL A 152 -4.30 -4.15 6.98
N LEU A 153 -5.46 -4.70 6.66
CA LEU A 153 -6.72 -4.01 6.85
C LEU A 153 -7.28 -4.37 8.23
N CYS A 154 -7.66 -3.36 8.99
CA CYS A 154 -8.20 -3.55 10.33
C CYS A 154 -9.55 -2.85 10.48
N GLU A 155 -10.38 -3.36 11.37
CA GLU A 155 -11.54 -2.68 11.91
C GLU A 155 -11.21 -2.27 13.35
N GLY A 156 -10.96 -0.99 13.55
CA GLY A 156 -10.32 -0.54 14.78
C GLY A 156 -8.96 -1.21 14.97
N ALA A 157 -8.76 -1.86 16.11
CA ALA A 157 -7.55 -2.62 16.42
C ALA A 157 -7.57 -4.07 15.90
N ARG A 158 -8.72 -4.56 15.37
CA ARG A 158 -8.89 -5.95 14.95
C ARG A 158 -8.45 -6.16 13.51
N PRO A 159 -7.41 -6.99 13.24
CA PRO A 159 -7.04 -7.33 11.88
C PRO A 159 -8.14 -8.13 11.19
N LEU A 160 -8.44 -7.78 9.93
CA LEU A 160 -9.37 -8.48 9.05
C LEU A 160 -8.62 -9.35 8.05
N VAL A 161 -7.59 -8.79 7.41
CA VAL A 161 -6.78 -9.47 6.41
C VAL A 161 -5.36 -8.90 6.41
N TYR A 162 -4.38 -9.78 6.24
CA TYR A 162 -2.97 -9.45 5.99
C TYR A 162 -2.59 -9.89 4.58
N MET A 163 -1.95 -9.01 3.84
CA MET A 163 -1.41 -9.29 2.52
C MET A 163 -0.03 -8.70 2.37
N GLU A 164 0.81 -9.38 1.61
CA GLU A 164 2.18 -8.94 1.36
C GLU A 164 2.55 -9.08 -0.11
N ASP A 165 3.52 -8.28 -0.54
CA ASP A 165 4.11 -8.35 -1.88
C ASP A 165 5.49 -7.68 -1.90
N ILE A 166 6.30 -7.99 -2.92
CA ILE A 166 7.57 -7.29 -3.18
C ILE A 166 7.34 -5.80 -3.46
N GLY A 167 6.23 -5.48 -4.15
CA GLY A 167 5.77 -4.12 -4.39
C GLY A 167 4.73 -3.66 -3.37
N ARG A 168 5.00 -2.56 -2.64
CA ARG A 168 3.98 -1.99 -1.72
C ARG A 168 2.66 -1.68 -2.42
N HIS A 169 2.70 -1.32 -3.69
CA HIS A 169 1.49 -1.03 -4.49
C HIS A 169 0.68 -2.28 -4.78
N ASN A 170 1.33 -3.41 -5.07
CA ASN A 170 0.65 -4.69 -5.24
C ASN A 170 -0.04 -5.13 -3.94
N ALA A 171 0.65 -5.00 -2.79
CA ALA A 171 0.05 -5.35 -1.51
C ALA A 171 -1.20 -4.53 -1.19
N VAL A 172 -1.21 -3.22 -1.53
CA VAL A 172 -2.40 -2.36 -1.41
C VAL A 172 -3.50 -2.82 -2.36
N ASP A 173 -3.16 -3.12 -3.62
CA ASP A 173 -4.14 -3.55 -4.61
C ASP A 173 -4.79 -4.88 -4.20
N LYS A 174 -4.03 -5.84 -3.67
CA LYS A 174 -4.59 -7.07 -3.11
C LYS A 174 -5.64 -6.78 -2.01
N ILE A 175 -5.36 -5.85 -1.09
CA ILE A 175 -6.33 -5.45 -0.06
C ILE A 175 -7.59 -4.81 -0.69
N ALA A 176 -7.43 -3.93 -1.68
CA ALA A 176 -8.55 -3.29 -2.37
C ALA A 176 -9.45 -4.33 -3.07
N GLY A 177 -8.83 -5.27 -3.78
CA GLY A 177 -9.57 -6.36 -4.44
C GLY A 177 -10.26 -7.27 -3.45
N TRP A 178 -9.60 -7.60 -2.34
CA TRP A 178 -10.21 -8.40 -1.28
C TRP A 178 -11.42 -7.70 -0.66
N MET A 179 -11.33 -6.39 -0.39
CA MET A 179 -12.46 -5.62 0.11
C MET A 179 -13.65 -5.68 -0.85
N PHE A 180 -13.39 -5.48 -2.14
CA PHE A 180 -14.44 -5.51 -3.17
C PHE A 180 -15.11 -6.89 -3.27
N LEU A 181 -14.31 -7.94 -3.42
CA LEU A 181 -14.82 -9.32 -3.59
C LEU A 181 -15.58 -9.83 -2.37
N ASN A 182 -15.19 -9.40 -1.16
CA ASN A 182 -15.84 -9.76 0.10
C ASN A 182 -16.88 -8.74 0.57
N LYS A 183 -17.16 -7.69 -0.24
CA LYS A 183 -18.12 -6.63 0.08
C LYS A 183 -17.87 -5.97 1.43
N VAL A 184 -16.60 -5.73 1.75
CA VAL A 184 -16.17 -5.10 3.00
C VAL A 184 -16.35 -3.60 2.90
N ALA A 185 -17.20 -3.03 3.75
CA ALA A 185 -17.43 -1.59 3.82
C ALA A 185 -16.17 -0.86 4.34
N PRO A 186 -15.79 0.30 3.76
CA PRO A 186 -14.56 1.01 4.12
C PRO A 186 -14.66 1.84 5.41
N GLN A 187 -15.87 2.15 5.86
CA GLN A 187 -16.10 2.95 7.05
C GLN A 187 -15.46 2.27 8.27
N ASN A 188 -14.90 3.06 9.18
CA ASN A 188 -14.20 2.59 10.39
C ASN A 188 -13.01 1.64 10.14
N LYS A 189 -12.46 1.64 8.94
CA LYS A 189 -11.29 0.83 8.66
C LYS A 189 -10.00 1.62 8.87
N VAL A 190 -8.98 0.90 9.32
CA VAL A 190 -7.60 1.37 9.43
C VAL A 190 -6.76 0.53 8.48
N PHE A 191 -6.01 1.20 7.63
CA PHE A 191 -5.06 0.54 6.73
C PHE A 191 -3.65 0.74 7.27
N TYR A 192 -2.97 -0.35 7.66
CA TYR A 192 -1.61 -0.32 8.15
C TYR A 192 -0.66 -0.94 7.12
N THR A 193 0.47 -0.26 6.84
CA THR A 193 1.48 -0.73 5.88
C THR A 193 2.91 -0.61 6.40
N THR A 194 3.83 -1.43 5.88
CA THR A 194 5.26 -1.27 6.10
C THR A 194 5.91 -0.32 5.08
N GLY A 195 5.18 0.02 4.01
CA GLY A 195 5.66 0.85 2.91
C GLY A 195 5.74 2.34 3.24
N ARG A 196 6.54 3.08 2.47
CA ARG A 196 6.59 4.55 2.56
C ARG A 196 5.25 5.15 2.18
N LEU A 197 4.90 6.26 2.84
CA LEU A 197 3.70 7.07 2.57
C LEU A 197 4.01 8.08 1.46
N THR A 198 3.72 7.67 0.23
CA THR A 198 3.86 8.49 -0.99
C THR A 198 2.50 8.94 -1.48
N THR A 199 2.45 9.88 -2.44
CA THR A 199 1.21 10.34 -3.08
C THR A 199 0.34 9.18 -3.59
N GLU A 200 0.94 8.18 -4.24
CA GLU A 200 0.20 7.02 -4.75
C GLU A 200 -0.44 6.19 -3.63
N MET A 201 0.25 6.02 -2.49
CA MET A 201 -0.31 5.32 -1.33
C MET A 201 -1.51 6.06 -0.75
N VAL A 202 -1.45 7.40 -0.68
CA VAL A 202 -2.56 8.24 -0.24
C VAL A 202 -3.71 8.13 -1.23
N ILE A 203 -3.45 8.30 -2.54
CA ILE A 203 -4.49 8.21 -3.58
C ILE A 203 -5.22 6.86 -3.50
N LYS A 204 -4.49 5.75 -3.48
CA LYS A 204 -5.09 4.41 -3.41
C LYS A 204 -5.91 4.22 -2.13
N THR A 205 -5.41 4.69 -0.98
CA THR A 205 -6.15 4.60 0.29
C THR A 205 -7.45 5.41 0.25
N VAL A 206 -7.41 6.62 -0.32
CA VAL A 206 -8.59 7.46 -0.49
C VAL A 206 -9.57 6.82 -1.48
N GLN A 207 -9.10 6.23 -2.58
CA GLN A 207 -9.95 5.51 -3.54
C GLN A 207 -10.62 4.28 -2.91
N MET A 208 -9.95 3.61 -1.99
CA MET A 208 -10.53 2.56 -1.15
C MET A 208 -11.51 3.11 -0.11
N GLN A 209 -11.65 4.45 0.01
CA GLN A 209 -12.46 5.16 0.98
C GLN A 209 -12.10 4.87 2.44
N ILE A 210 -10.86 4.46 2.70
CA ILE A 210 -10.38 4.17 4.06
C ILE A 210 -9.93 5.48 4.71
N PRO A 211 -10.49 5.85 5.88
CA PRO A 211 -10.25 7.17 6.49
C PRO A 211 -8.93 7.29 7.24
N VAL A 212 -8.25 6.18 7.56
CA VAL A 212 -7.02 6.18 8.36
C VAL A 212 -5.94 5.33 7.70
N LEU A 213 -4.79 5.95 7.40
CA LEU A 213 -3.60 5.29 6.86
C LEU A 213 -2.44 5.38 7.85
N VAL A 214 -1.93 4.25 8.28
CA VAL A 214 -0.82 4.11 9.22
C VAL A 214 0.37 3.43 8.57
N SER A 215 1.58 3.93 8.80
CA SER A 215 2.80 3.25 8.36
C SER A 215 3.92 3.33 9.39
N ARG A 216 4.72 2.26 9.46
CA ARG A 216 5.99 2.28 10.19
C ARG A 216 7.10 3.07 9.49
N SER A 217 6.89 3.43 8.22
CA SER A 217 7.83 4.19 7.39
C SER A 217 7.53 5.70 7.42
N GLY A 218 8.32 6.48 6.67
CA GLY A 218 8.17 7.94 6.57
C GLY A 218 7.24 8.39 5.45
N PHE A 219 7.10 9.73 5.36
CA PHE A 219 6.22 10.46 4.44
C PHE A 219 7.01 11.17 3.34
N THR A 220 6.32 11.49 2.24
CA THR A 220 6.74 12.57 1.33
C THR A 220 5.90 13.83 1.60
N ALA A 221 6.43 15.02 1.35
CA ALA A 221 5.70 16.27 1.55
C ALA A 221 4.39 16.31 0.74
N ALA A 222 4.46 15.94 -0.54
CA ALA A 222 3.28 15.90 -1.40
C ALA A 222 2.21 14.90 -0.92
N ALA A 223 2.60 13.79 -0.27
CA ALA A 223 1.63 12.87 0.33
C ALA A 223 0.89 13.49 1.52
N VAL A 224 1.59 14.29 2.33
CA VAL A 224 0.98 15.00 3.46
C VAL A 224 -0.02 16.05 2.98
N GLU A 225 0.36 16.85 1.98
CA GLU A 225 -0.53 17.85 1.38
C GLU A 225 -1.80 17.21 0.85
N LEU A 226 -1.65 16.14 0.07
CA LEU A 226 -2.77 15.41 -0.51
C LEU A 226 -3.67 14.75 0.54
N ALA A 227 -3.08 14.21 1.62
CA ALA A 227 -3.84 13.63 2.73
C ALA A 227 -4.69 14.69 3.46
N ARG A 228 -4.16 15.90 3.65
CA ARG A 228 -4.89 17.04 4.23
C ARG A 228 -6.05 17.47 3.35
N GLU A 229 -5.82 17.56 2.05
CA GLU A 229 -6.85 17.90 1.06
C GLU A 229 -7.99 16.88 1.05
N ALA A 230 -7.67 15.58 1.09
CA ALA A 230 -8.65 14.50 1.12
C ALA A 230 -9.34 14.30 2.48
N GLY A 231 -8.86 14.94 3.54
CA GLY A 231 -9.30 14.67 4.90
C GLY A 231 -8.91 13.27 5.40
N LEU A 232 -7.78 12.71 4.95
CA LEU A 232 -7.25 11.43 5.40
C LEU A 232 -6.45 11.61 6.69
N THR A 233 -6.67 10.77 7.69
CA THR A 233 -5.77 10.70 8.85
C THR A 233 -4.50 9.93 8.44
N LEU A 234 -3.35 10.64 8.45
CA LEU A 234 -2.07 10.12 7.96
C LEU A 234 -1.05 10.01 9.10
N ILE A 235 -0.73 8.77 9.48
CA ILE A 235 0.16 8.44 10.58
C ILE A 235 1.37 7.68 10.04
N GLY A 236 2.57 8.16 10.32
CA GLY A 236 3.80 7.49 9.93
C GLY A 236 4.80 7.34 11.07
N ARG A 237 5.94 6.69 10.76
CA ARG A 237 6.99 6.35 11.74
C ARG A 237 6.44 5.60 12.96
N ALA A 238 5.39 4.82 12.75
CA ALA A 238 4.72 4.07 13.79
C ALA A 238 5.59 2.91 14.27
N LYS A 239 6.08 2.99 15.52
CA LYS A 239 6.94 1.99 16.15
C LYS A 239 6.67 1.90 17.65
N GLY A 240 6.22 0.72 18.11
CA GLY A 240 5.83 0.53 19.50
C GLY A 240 4.63 1.44 19.84
N LYS A 241 4.79 2.33 20.81
CA LYS A 241 3.78 3.33 21.19
C LYS A 241 3.94 4.68 20.46
N ARG A 242 5.02 4.87 19.71
CA ARG A 242 5.36 6.14 19.08
C ARG A 242 4.87 6.21 17.65
N PHE A 243 4.40 7.37 17.24
CA PHE A 243 4.03 7.69 15.88
C PHE A 243 4.09 9.20 15.63
N ILE A 244 3.97 9.61 14.39
CA ILE A 244 3.82 11.01 13.98
C ILE A 244 2.59 11.08 13.08
N ALA A 245 1.63 11.91 13.43
CA ALA A 245 0.52 12.28 12.57
C ALA A 245 0.83 13.61 11.88
N LEU A 246 0.59 13.72 10.57
CA LEU A 246 0.79 14.93 9.78
C LEU A 246 -0.45 15.38 9.01
N ALA A 247 -1.56 14.64 9.15
CA ALA A 247 -2.88 15.03 8.67
C ALA A 247 -3.95 14.31 9.50
N GLY A 248 -5.10 14.95 9.73
CA GLY A 248 -6.25 14.42 10.46
C GLY A 248 -5.98 14.19 11.94
N GLU A 249 -5.15 15.01 12.57
CA GLU A 249 -4.76 14.92 13.98
C GLU A 249 -5.95 15.07 14.92
N ASP A 250 -6.96 15.81 14.53
CA ASP A 250 -8.23 16.03 15.23
C ASP A 250 -9.09 14.78 15.39
N ARG A 251 -8.79 13.74 14.60
CA ARG A 251 -9.47 12.44 14.67
C ARG A 251 -8.72 11.39 15.48
N ILE A 252 -7.66 11.78 16.17
CA ILE A 252 -6.86 10.87 16.99
C ILE A 252 -7.23 11.04 18.45
N ASP A 253 -7.73 9.97 19.05
CA ASP A 253 -7.95 9.88 20.49
C ASP A 253 -6.65 9.39 21.15
N PHE A 254 -6.01 10.28 21.91
CA PHE A 254 -4.79 9.98 22.66
C PHE A 254 -5.12 9.30 23.99
N ASP A 255 -5.58 8.06 23.90
CA ASP A 255 -6.04 7.22 25.02
C ASP A 255 -4.94 6.37 25.67
N GLN A 256 -3.68 6.60 25.30
CA GLN A 256 -2.52 5.99 25.97
C GLN A 256 -2.12 6.87 27.16
N SER A 257 -2.08 6.27 28.36
CA SER A 257 -1.48 6.92 29.54
C SER A 257 -0.01 7.22 29.29
N ASP A 258 0.43 8.43 29.70
CA ASP A 258 1.78 8.95 29.57
C ASP A 258 2.86 7.95 29.97
N GLY A 259 3.68 7.55 28.99
CA GLY A 259 4.81 6.65 29.18
C GLY A 259 5.80 6.76 28.05
N GLY A 260 6.44 7.91 27.87
CA GLY A 260 7.56 8.06 26.93
C GLY A 260 7.72 9.48 26.40
N SER A 261 8.70 10.17 26.93
CA SER A 261 9.13 11.48 26.49
C SER A 261 9.48 11.51 24.99
N GLY A 262 9.04 12.57 24.32
CA GLY A 262 9.23 12.81 22.89
C GLY A 262 10.67 13.11 22.43
N ASP A 263 11.70 12.73 23.18
CA ASP A 263 13.08 13.16 22.94
C ASP A 263 13.85 12.32 21.89
N GLU A 264 13.46 11.08 21.62
CA GLU A 264 14.23 10.24 20.67
C GLU A 264 14.07 10.61 19.17
N PHE A 265 13.14 11.50 18.82
CA PHE A 265 13.03 12.01 17.44
C PHE A 265 13.83 13.31 17.23
N ARG A 266 14.30 13.96 18.31
CA ARG A 266 15.08 15.20 18.25
C ARG A 266 16.56 14.97 17.97
N ASP A 267 17.09 13.79 18.29
CA ASP A 267 18.51 13.45 18.19
C ASP A 267 18.91 12.69 16.91
N ALA A 268 18.15 12.79 15.82
CA ALA A 268 18.71 12.43 14.53
C ALA A 268 19.76 13.48 14.16
N PRO A 269 21.06 13.12 14.04
CA PRO A 269 22.08 14.08 13.64
C PRO A 269 21.64 14.68 12.30
N SER A 270 21.59 16.01 12.25
CA SER A 270 21.42 16.77 11.02
C SER A 270 22.65 16.51 10.15
N LEU A 271 22.58 15.50 9.30
CA LEU A 271 23.50 15.32 8.19
C LEU A 271 23.28 16.52 7.27
N GLN A 272 24.02 17.60 7.52
CA GLN A 272 24.22 18.66 6.55
C GLN A 272 24.79 17.99 5.29
N ARG A 273 23.99 17.91 4.23
CA ARG A 273 24.53 17.62 2.90
C ARG A 273 25.57 18.70 2.63
N ALA A 274 26.82 18.29 2.53
CA ALA A 274 27.87 19.14 2.01
C ALA A 274 27.38 19.67 0.66
N ARG A 275 27.14 20.98 0.58
CA ARG A 275 26.96 21.68 -0.69
C ARG A 275 28.26 21.44 -1.46
N GLN A 276 28.15 20.78 -2.62
CA GLN A 276 29.24 20.78 -3.58
C GLN A 276 29.50 22.24 -3.94
N GLY A 277 30.64 22.72 -3.45
CA GLY A 277 31.11 24.07 -3.69
C GLY A 277 31.32 24.30 -5.16
N GLU A 278 30.87 25.42 -5.63
CA GLU A 278 31.36 26.10 -6.80
C GLU A 278 32.88 26.07 -6.79
N ALA A 279 33.48 25.42 -7.76
CA ALA A 279 34.84 25.67 -8.19
C ALA A 279 34.76 26.35 -9.54
N GLY A 280 34.75 27.67 -9.48
CA GLY A 280 35.13 28.52 -10.62
C GLY A 280 36.63 28.40 -10.88
N ARG A 281 36.96 28.38 -12.09
CA ARG A 281 38.02 28.90 -12.95
C ARG A 281 38.42 27.89 -13.99
#